data_d4f6c59353b629583aefebade6ad6baf
#
_entry.id   d4f6c59353b629583aefebade6ad6baf
#
_cell.length_a   1.000
_cell.length_b   1.000
_cell.length_c   1.000
_cell.angle_alpha   90.00
_cell.angle_beta   90.00
_cell.angle_gamma   90.00
#
_symmetry.space_group_name_H-M   'P 1'
#
loop_
_entity.id
_entity.type
_entity.pdbx_description
1 polymer ?
#
loop_
_entity_poly.entity_id
_entity_poly.type
_entity_poly.pdbx_seq_one_letter_code
_entity_poly.pdbx_strand_id
1 'polypeptide(L)'
;MDKRIYLCLAHMSGKEQGFIKEAFDTNWVVPLGPNVNAFEDELKHFVGQDKEVVALSAGTAAIHLGLIQLGVGAGDEVICQSFTFCASANPVAYQGAKPVFIDSEEDTWNMDPVLLEEAIKDRILKTGKKPKAILPVHLYGMPARIDEICAIAAKYEIPVLEDAAEALGSEFKGQKCGTFGTFGVLSFNGNKMITTSGGGALIVPDESTKKQTMFYATQAREPFPHYQHEKIGYNYRMSNICAGIGRGQMTVLDEHIAHHRHVHALYENAFEGVDGITLKSNPDGRFNANYWLSTILIDPVKTGTNYDEVRRKLDERGIETRPLWKPMHLQPVYATNPCYVNGVSERLFNMGLCIPAGPWVTDEDVVYIVEQIKGCCKK
;
A
#
# COMPACT_ATOMS: atom_id res chain seq x y z
N MET A 1 26.71 11.59 19.07
CA MET A 1 25.66 10.58 18.84
C MET A 1 25.75 10.23 17.38
N ASP A 2 26.01 8.98 17.08
CA ASP A 2 26.06 8.54 15.70
C ASP A 2 24.68 8.74 15.07
N LYS A 3 24.62 9.30 13.86
CA LYS A 3 23.38 9.54 13.10
C LYS A 3 22.65 8.20 12.95
N ARG A 4 21.38 8.12 13.41
CA ARG A 4 20.53 6.95 13.11
C ARG A 4 19.93 7.10 11.71
N ILE A 5 20.09 6.07 10.89
CA ILE A 5 19.49 6.00 9.55
C ILE A 5 18.18 5.21 9.68
N TYR A 6 17.08 5.90 9.43
CA TYR A 6 15.74 5.32 9.52
C TYR A 6 15.30 4.70 8.19
N LEU A 7 14.40 3.73 8.25
CA LEU A 7 13.89 3.00 7.09
C LEU A 7 13.18 3.93 6.10
N CYS A 8 12.22 4.71 6.60
CA CYS A 8 11.50 5.74 5.86
C CYS A 8 10.81 6.67 6.86
N LEU A 9 11.25 7.91 6.93
CA LEU A 9 10.63 8.94 7.76
C LEU A 9 9.89 9.96 6.91
N ALA A 10 8.87 10.58 7.52
CA ALA A 10 8.22 11.75 6.93
C ALA A 10 9.26 12.86 6.66
N HIS A 11 9.14 13.49 5.50
CA HIS A 11 9.96 14.63 5.11
C HIS A 11 9.07 15.80 4.74
N MET A 12 9.25 16.94 5.42
CA MET A 12 8.39 18.12 5.26
C MET A 12 8.86 19.01 4.11
N SER A 13 7.90 19.50 3.32
CA SER A 13 8.14 20.47 2.26
C SER A 13 8.43 21.89 2.78
N GLY A 14 8.05 22.15 4.04
CA GLY A 14 8.05 23.50 4.64
C GLY A 14 6.78 24.30 4.38
N LYS A 15 5.84 23.80 3.55
CA LYS A 15 4.59 24.51 3.21
C LYS A 15 3.40 24.06 4.08
N GLU A 16 3.49 22.93 4.74
CA GLU A 16 2.41 22.31 5.54
C GLU A 16 1.88 23.29 6.60
N GLN A 17 2.81 23.97 7.30
CA GLN A 17 2.44 24.89 8.37
C GLN A 17 1.62 26.09 7.89
N GLY A 18 1.82 26.52 6.64
CA GLY A 18 1.02 27.57 6.01
C GLY A 18 -0.45 27.19 5.88
N PHE A 19 -0.71 25.98 5.37
CA PHE A 19 -2.08 25.44 5.24
C PHE A 19 -2.73 25.15 6.60
N ILE A 20 -1.96 24.68 7.58
CA ILE A 20 -2.44 24.48 8.95
C ILE A 20 -2.81 25.84 9.58
N LYS A 21 -1.94 26.83 9.46
CA LYS A 21 -2.19 28.17 9.98
C LYS A 21 -3.46 28.79 9.40
N GLU A 22 -3.65 28.70 8.08
CA GLU A 22 -4.86 29.17 7.41
C GLU A 22 -6.11 28.49 7.98
N ALA A 23 -6.07 27.18 8.22
CA ALA A 23 -7.19 26.45 8.82
C ALA A 23 -7.54 26.96 10.23
N PHE A 24 -6.52 27.30 11.05
CA PHE A 24 -6.74 27.90 12.37
C PHE A 24 -7.27 29.34 12.27
N ASP A 25 -6.69 30.17 11.41
CA ASP A 25 -7.09 31.57 11.24
C ASP A 25 -8.55 31.72 10.76
N THR A 26 -9.01 30.73 9.96
CA THR A 26 -10.38 30.70 9.40
C THR A 26 -11.33 29.79 10.15
N ASN A 27 -10.89 29.21 11.28
CA ASN A 27 -11.66 28.29 12.13
C ASN A 27 -12.17 27.02 11.42
N TRP A 28 -11.45 26.53 10.40
CA TRP A 28 -11.72 25.25 9.73
C TRP A 28 -10.98 24.07 10.41
N VAL A 29 -11.12 23.94 11.74
CA VAL A 29 -10.52 22.86 12.55
C VAL A 29 -11.54 21.74 12.73
N VAL A 30 -11.96 21.13 11.65
CA VAL A 30 -13.05 20.13 11.55
C VAL A 30 -12.75 19.11 10.44
N PRO A 31 -13.47 17.97 10.35
CA PRO A 31 -13.26 16.97 9.29
C PRO A 31 -13.95 17.34 7.96
N LEU A 32 -13.90 18.59 7.60
CA LEU A 32 -14.36 19.17 6.33
C LEU A 32 -13.69 20.53 6.15
N GLY A 33 -13.64 21.06 4.93
CA GLY A 33 -13.12 22.40 4.69
C GLY A 33 -12.28 22.53 3.44
N PRO A 34 -11.73 23.75 3.20
CA PRO A 34 -11.02 24.07 1.95
C PRO A 34 -9.82 23.16 1.68
N ASN A 35 -9.04 22.79 2.71
CA ASN A 35 -7.88 21.91 2.52
C ASN A 35 -8.28 20.51 2.10
N VAL A 36 -9.35 19.94 2.67
CA VAL A 36 -9.79 18.60 2.29
C VAL A 36 -10.24 18.57 0.83
N ASN A 37 -11.04 19.58 0.41
CA ASN A 37 -11.52 19.66 -0.96
C ASN A 37 -10.36 19.84 -1.95
N ALA A 38 -9.44 20.77 -1.66
CA ALA A 38 -8.28 21.00 -2.51
C ALA A 38 -7.33 19.79 -2.57
N PHE A 39 -7.13 19.08 -1.46
CA PHE A 39 -6.31 17.88 -1.44
C PHE A 39 -6.94 16.73 -2.27
N GLU A 40 -8.26 16.58 -2.24
CA GLU A 40 -8.97 15.65 -3.12
C GLU A 40 -8.81 16.00 -4.60
N ASP A 41 -8.89 17.29 -4.94
CA ASP A 41 -8.70 17.77 -6.32
C ASP A 41 -7.24 17.58 -6.77
N GLU A 42 -6.26 17.86 -5.91
CA GLU A 42 -4.83 17.63 -6.17
C GLU A 42 -4.54 16.16 -6.40
N LEU A 43 -5.09 15.25 -5.56
CA LEU A 43 -4.98 13.80 -5.73
C LEU A 43 -5.68 13.33 -7.02
N LYS A 44 -6.89 13.81 -7.30
CA LYS A 44 -7.63 13.51 -8.53
C LYS A 44 -6.81 13.87 -9.77
N HIS A 45 -6.20 15.06 -9.77
CA HIS A 45 -5.33 15.48 -10.87
C HIS A 45 -4.11 14.57 -11.01
N PHE A 46 -3.50 14.17 -9.89
CA PHE A 46 -2.31 13.30 -9.88
C PHE A 46 -2.60 11.88 -10.37
N VAL A 47 -3.71 11.27 -9.95
CA VAL A 47 -4.05 9.90 -10.36
C VAL A 47 -4.58 9.85 -11.78
N GLY A 48 -5.25 10.90 -12.26
CA GLY A 48 -5.81 10.97 -13.62
C GLY A 48 -6.92 9.94 -13.88
N GLN A 49 -7.07 9.54 -15.16
CA GLN A 49 -7.97 8.46 -15.59
C GLN A 49 -9.47 8.73 -15.32
N ASP A 50 -9.90 10.00 -15.32
CA ASP A 50 -11.29 10.42 -15.07
C ASP A 50 -11.89 9.84 -13.77
N LYS A 51 -11.03 9.62 -12.77
CA LYS A 51 -11.43 9.13 -11.46
C LYS A 51 -11.81 10.29 -10.52
N GLU A 52 -12.54 9.94 -9.46
CA GLU A 52 -12.77 10.81 -8.32
C GLU A 52 -12.00 10.29 -7.10
N VAL A 53 -11.75 11.17 -6.13
CA VAL A 53 -11.01 10.82 -4.92
C VAL A 53 -11.76 11.31 -3.68
N VAL A 54 -11.78 10.49 -2.64
CA VAL A 54 -12.31 10.82 -1.31
C VAL A 54 -11.22 10.68 -0.27
N ALA A 55 -10.83 11.78 0.35
CA ALA A 55 -9.83 11.77 1.42
C ALA A 55 -10.44 11.27 2.75
N LEU A 56 -9.79 10.31 3.37
CA LEU A 56 -10.26 9.56 4.53
C LEU A 56 -9.21 9.54 5.64
N SER A 57 -9.62 9.12 6.83
CA SER A 57 -8.77 9.10 8.03
C SER A 57 -7.65 8.05 8.00
N ALA A 58 -7.72 7.05 7.12
CA ALA A 58 -6.70 6.01 6.95
C ALA A 58 -6.92 5.23 5.65
N GLY A 59 -5.87 4.58 5.12
CA GLY A 59 -6.00 3.60 4.04
C GLY A 59 -6.90 2.42 4.43
N THR A 60 -6.83 1.96 5.67
CA THR A 60 -7.73 0.93 6.21
C THR A 60 -9.21 1.35 6.12
N ALA A 61 -9.53 2.62 6.40
CA ALA A 61 -10.88 3.16 6.26
C ALA A 61 -11.31 3.21 4.78
N ALA A 62 -10.38 3.48 3.87
CA ALA A 62 -10.63 3.47 2.44
C ALA A 62 -10.96 2.05 1.93
N ILE A 63 -10.18 1.03 2.32
CA ILE A 63 -10.49 -0.37 2.01
C ILE A 63 -11.87 -0.75 2.55
N HIS A 64 -12.15 -0.40 3.81
CA HIS A 64 -13.43 -0.72 4.46
C HIS A 64 -14.62 -0.13 3.70
N LEU A 65 -14.57 1.16 3.35
CA LEU A 65 -15.65 1.80 2.58
C LEU A 65 -15.76 1.25 1.15
N GLY A 66 -14.64 0.92 0.51
CA GLY A 66 -14.63 0.25 -0.79
C GLY A 66 -15.38 -1.09 -0.73
N LEU A 67 -15.09 -1.92 0.28
CA LEU A 67 -15.78 -3.21 0.49
C LEU A 67 -17.28 -3.04 0.76
N ILE A 68 -17.67 -2.04 1.55
CA ILE A 68 -19.08 -1.71 1.81
C ILE A 68 -19.80 -1.37 0.50
N GLN A 69 -19.18 -0.55 -0.34
CA GLN A 69 -19.77 -0.16 -1.62
C GLN A 69 -19.84 -1.31 -2.63
N LEU A 70 -18.93 -2.27 -2.56
CA LEU A 70 -19.01 -3.53 -3.30
C LEU A 70 -20.05 -4.49 -2.73
N GLY A 71 -20.72 -4.12 -1.66
CA GLY A 71 -21.76 -4.92 -1.02
C GLY A 71 -21.20 -6.17 -0.32
N VAL A 72 -19.95 -6.11 0.15
CA VAL A 72 -19.35 -7.19 0.94
C VAL A 72 -19.99 -7.20 2.33
N GLY A 73 -20.40 -8.38 2.78
CA GLY A 73 -21.03 -8.58 4.08
C GLY A 73 -20.81 -9.96 4.67
N ALA A 74 -21.53 -10.24 5.76
CA ALA A 74 -21.41 -11.51 6.47
C ALA A 74 -21.71 -12.70 5.56
N GLY A 75 -20.81 -13.69 5.56
CA GLY A 75 -20.92 -14.90 4.74
C GLY A 75 -20.41 -14.78 3.31
N ASP A 76 -19.91 -13.60 2.92
CA ASP A 76 -19.17 -13.41 1.67
C ASP A 76 -17.71 -13.81 1.81
N GLU A 77 -17.05 -14.06 0.66
CA GLU A 77 -15.61 -14.25 0.57
C GLU A 77 -15.00 -13.14 -0.30
N VAL A 78 -13.82 -12.65 0.12
CA VAL A 78 -13.01 -11.70 -0.64
C VAL A 78 -11.65 -12.33 -0.86
N ILE A 79 -11.22 -12.39 -2.13
CA ILE A 79 -9.88 -12.86 -2.46
C ILE A 79 -8.88 -11.76 -2.18
N CYS A 80 -7.87 -12.05 -1.35
CA CYS A 80 -6.87 -11.12 -0.90
C CYS A 80 -5.46 -11.63 -1.20
N GLN A 81 -4.56 -10.75 -1.58
CA GLN A 81 -3.13 -11.09 -1.60
C GLN A 81 -2.68 -11.49 -0.20
N SER A 82 -1.88 -12.56 -0.10
CA SER A 82 -1.37 -13.03 1.18
C SER A 82 -0.13 -12.27 1.64
N PHE A 83 0.77 -11.97 0.72
CA PHE A 83 1.99 -11.23 1.02
C PHE A 83 1.70 -9.72 1.05
N THR A 84 1.23 -9.26 2.21
CA THR A 84 0.80 -7.87 2.42
C THR A 84 0.81 -7.49 3.90
N PHE A 85 0.61 -6.20 4.16
CA PHE A 85 0.30 -5.71 5.50
C PHE A 85 -1.15 -6.07 5.89
N CYS A 86 -1.39 -6.31 7.18
CA CYS A 86 -2.69 -6.79 7.68
C CYS A 86 -3.87 -5.85 7.37
N ALA A 87 -3.61 -4.57 7.08
CA ALA A 87 -4.65 -3.61 6.74
C ALA A 87 -5.41 -3.95 5.45
N SER A 88 -4.83 -4.73 4.53
CA SER A 88 -5.54 -5.23 3.34
C SER A 88 -6.63 -6.25 3.72
N ALA A 89 -6.38 -7.12 4.70
CA ALA A 89 -7.28 -8.22 5.06
C ALA A 89 -8.26 -7.88 6.20
N ASN A 90 -7.83 -7.07 7.18
CA ASN A 90 -8.63 -6.77 8.37
C ASN A 90 -10.02 -6.19 8.05
N PRO A 91 -10.18 -5.23 7.09
CA PRO A 91 -11.49 -4.68 6.76
C PRO A 91 -12.49 -5.71 6.19
N VAL A 92 -11.99 -6.79 5.55
CA VAL A 92 -12.85 -7.91 5.14
C VAL A 92 -13.47 -8.57 6.37
N ALA A 93 -12.66 -8.81 7.40
CA ALA A 93 -13.14 -9.39 8.65
C ALA A 93 -14.10 -8.43 9.40
N TYR A 94 -13.90 -7.10 9.32
CA TYR A 94 -14.83 -6.12 9.90
C TYR A 94 -16.24 -6.24 9.33
N GLN A 95 -16.38 -6.62 8.05
CA GLN A 95 -17.67 -6.86 7.40
C GLN A 95 -18.28 -8.23 7.73
N GLY A 96 -17.63 -9.06 8.56
CA GLY A 96 -18.05 -10.44 8.80
C GLY A 96 -17.84 -11.35 7.58
N ALA A 97 -17.12 -10.89 6.59
CA ALA A 97 -16.72 -11.67 5.43
C ALA A 97 -15.40 -12.43 5.69
N LYS A 98 -15.09 -13.38 4.84
CA LYS A 98 -13.91 -14.24 4.98
C LYS A 98 -12.85 -13.89 3.94
N PRO A 99 -11.63 -13.46 4.34
CA PRO A 99 -10.51 -13.37 3.41
C PRO A 99 -10.10 -14.77 2.92
N VAL A 100 -9.85 -14.86 1.61
CA VAL A 100 -9.29 -16.04 0.93
C VAL A 100 -7.93 -15.61 0.38
N PHE A 101 -6.86 -16.22 0.84
CA PHE A 101 -5.51 -15.75 0.55
C PHE A 101 -4.90 -16.40 -0.68
N ILE A 102 -4.30 -15.57 -1.53
CA ILE A 102 -3.54 -15.99 -2.72
C ILE A 102 -2.07 -15.67 -2.49
N ASP A 103 -1.22 -16.63 -2.77
CA ASP A 103 0.24 -16.48 -2.72
C ASP A 103 0.76 -15.62 -3.85
N SER A 104 2.07 -15.40 -3.86
CA SER A 104 2.79 -14.51 -4.75
C SER A 104 3.33 -15.22 -5.99
N GLU A 105 3.47 -14.48 -7.09
CA GLU A 105 4.33 -14.87 -8.20
C GLU A 105 5.75 -14.32 -8.01
N GLU A 106 6.71 -14.87 -8.74
CA GLU A 106 8.15 -14.64 -8.54
C GLU A 106 8.63 -13.25 -8.98
N ASP A 107 8.02 -12.68 -10.03
CA ASP A 107 8.59 -11.51 -10.69
C ASP A 107 8.27 -10.21 -9.97
N THR A 108 7.04 -10.03 -9.49
CA THR A 108 6.62 -8.82 -8.77
C THR A 108 6.44 -9.02 -7.26
N TRP A 109 6.38 -10.28 -6.80
CA TRP A 109 6.04 -10.70 -5.45
C TRP A 109 4.59 -10.42 -5.06
N ASN A 110 3.77 -9.98 -6.01
CA ASN A 110 2.36 -9.71 -5.82
C ASN A 110 1.50 -10.94 -6.13
N MET A 111 0.18 -10.77 -6.04
CA MET A 111 -0.80 -11.85 -6.25
C MET A 111 -0.54 -12.64 -7.53
N ASP A 112 -0.43 -13.96 -7.41
CA ASP A 112 -0.26 -14.87 -8.55
C ASP A 112 -1.58 -14.99 -9.33
N PRO A 113 -1.62 -14.57 -10.62
CA PRO A 113 -2.84 -14.67 -11.45
C PRO A 113 -3.31 -16.11 -11.69
N VAL A 114 -2.40 -17.09 -11.73
CA VAL A 114 -2.76 -18.49 -11.93
C VAL A 114 -3.48 -19.03 -10.70
N LEU A 115 -2.90 -18.81 -9.51
CA LEU A 115 -3.54 -19.20 -8.25
C LEU A 115 -4.85 -18.43 -8.01
N LEU A 116 -4.93 -17.17 -8.46
CA LEU A 116 -6.16 -16.38 -8.41
C LEU A 116 -7.29 -17.09 -9.17
N GLU A 117 -7.05 -17.49 -10.41
CA GLU A 117 -8.09 -18.15 -11.21
C GLU A 117 -8.46 -19.52 -10.65
N GLU A 118 -7.49 -20.29 -10.16
CA GLU A 118 -7.72 -21.56 -9.47
C GLU A 118 -8.59 -21.37 -8.22
N ALA A 119 -8.29 -20.38 -7.41
CA ALA A 119 -9.05 -20.05 -6.21
C ALA A 119 -10.50 -19.68 -6.54
N ILE A 120 -10.74 -18.84 -7.54
CA ILE A 120 -12.10 -18.46 -7.97
C ILE A 120 -12.92 -19.71 -8.32
N LYS A 121 -12.36 -20.59 -9.16
CA LYS A 121 -13.03 -21.83 -9.59
C LYS A 121 -13.36 -22.74 -8.40
N ASP A 122 -12.38 -22.95 -7.52
CA ASP A 122 -12.53 -23.83 -6.36
C ASP A 122 -13.53 -23.25 -5.33
N ARG A 123 -13.49 -21.92 -5.10
CA ARG A 123 -14.44 -21.27 -4.16
C ARG A 123 -15.87 -21.34 -4.69
N ILE A 124 -16.09 -21.10 -5.98
CA ILE A 124 -17.42 -21.27 -6.60
C ILE A 124 -17.92 -22.73 -6.42
N LEU A 125 -17.06 -23.71 -6.66
CA LEU A 125 -17.42 -25.12 -6.50
C LEU A 125 -17.77 -25.48 -5.04
N LYS A 126 -16.97 -24.99 -4.07
CA LYS A 126 -17.13 -25.31 -2.65
C LYS A 126 -18.26 -24.56 -1.95
N THR A 127 -18.53 -23.32 -2.36
CA THR A 127 -19.49 -22.45 -1.67
C THR A 127 -20.79 -22.24 -2.43
N GLY A 128 -20.83 -22.59 -3.72
CA GLY A 128 -21.93 -22.28 -4.62
C GLY A 128 -22.06 -20.78 -4.97
N LYS A 129 -21.08 -19.96 -4.53
CA LYS A 129 -21.07 -18.50 -4.74
C LYS A 129 -19.72 -18.06 -5.27
N LYS A 130 -19.72 -17.02 -6.14
CA LYS A 130 -18.48 -16.37 -6.53
C LYS A 130 -17.97 -15.44 -5.42
N PRO A 131 -16.63 -15.31 -5.23
CA PRO A 131 -16.06 -14.30 -4.33
C PRO A 131 -16.61 -12.91 -4.66
N LYS A 132 -16.81 -12.09 -3.63
CA LYS A 132 -17.50 -10.80 -3.78
C LYS A 132 -16.58 -9.70 -4.33
N ALA A 133 -15.28 -9.80 -4.06
CA ALA A 133 -14.26 -8.88 -4.58
C ALA A 133 -12.89 -9.57 -4.65
N ILE A 134 -11.99 -8.98 -5.43
CA ILE A 134 -10.56 -9.30 -5.48
C ILE A 134 -9.80 -8.08 -4.99
N LEU A 135 -8.85 -8.29 -4.05
CA LEU A 135 -8.05 -7.25 -3.42
C LEU A 135 -6.55 -7.54 -3.66
N PRO A 136 -6.00 -7.18 -4.84
CA PRO A 136 -4.57 -7.20 -5.08
C PRO A 136 -3.88 -6.05 -4.38
N VAL A 137 -2.58 -6.19 -4.12
CA VAL A 137 -1.74 -5.18 -3.51
C VAL A 137 -0.60 -4.84 -4.45
N HIS A 138 -0.13 -3.60 -4.44
CA HIS A 138 1.09 -3.17 -5.09
C HIS A 138 2.20 -3.07 -4.04
N LEU A 139 2.74 -4.23 -3.67
CA LEU A 139 3.61 -4.42 -2.50
C LEU A 139 4.92 -3.64 -2.61
N TYR A 140 5.29 -2.90 -1.56
CA TYR A 140 6.49 -2.04 -1.49
C TYR A 140 6.60 -1.01 -2.61
N GLY A 141 5.50 -0.73 -3.30
CA GLY A 141 5.45 0.16 -4.45
C GLY A 141 5.66 -0.53 -5.80
N MET A 142 5.86 -1.84 -5.82
CA MET A 142 5.96 -2.63 -7.05
C MET A 142 4.56 -2.90 -7.60
N PRO A 143 4.24 -2.48 -8.84
CA PRO A 143 2.96 -2.80 -9.46
C PRO A 143 2.75 -4.32 -9.56
N ALA A 144 1.53 -4.78 -9.29
CA ALA A 144 1.12 -6.15 -9.58
C ALA A 144 0.97 -6.37 -11.12
N ARG A 145 0.84 -7.61 -11.56
CA ARG A 145 0.38 -7.95 -12.93
C ARG A 145 -1.10 -7.64 -13.07
N ILE A 146 -1.40 -6.36 -12.91
CA ILE A 146 -2.79 -5.89 -12.72
C ILE A 146 -3.67 -6.10 -13.94
N ASP A 147 -3.12 -6.08 -15.15
CA ASP A 147 -3.85 -6.39 -16.37
C ASP A 147 -4.33 -7.85 -16.42
N GLU A 148 -3.49 -8.81 -16.01
CA GLU A 148 -3.86 -10.22 -15.91
C GLU A 148 -4.93 -10.43 -14.81
N ILE A 149 -4.74 -9.81 -13.65
CA ILE A 149 -5.71 -9.86 -12.54
C ILE A 149 -7.05 -9.27 -12.96
N CYS A 150 -7.07 -8.11 -13.60
CA CYS A 150 -8.30 -7.48 -14.10
C CYS A 150 -8.97 -8.29 -15.21
N ALA A 151 -8.20 -8.93 -16.09
CA ALA A 151 -8.75 -9.81 -17.13
C ALA A 151 -9.45 -11.04 -16.51
N ILE A 152 -8.85 -11.66 -15.50
CA ILE A 152 -9.47 -12.76 -14.75
C ILE A 152 -10.71 -12.25 -14.01
N ALA A 153 -10.63 -11.13 -13.32
CA ALA A 153 -11.75 -10.52 -12.61
C ALA A 153 -12.94 -10.26 -13.53
N ALA A 154 -12.70 -9.69 -14.71
CA ALA A 154 -13.73 -9.44 -15.73
C ALA A 154 -14.38 -10.73 -16.26
N LYS A 155 -13.59 -11.80 -16.46
CA LYS A 155 -14.11 -13.11 -16.90
C LYS A 155 -15.13 -13.69 -15.92
N TYR A 156 -14.96 -13.46 -14.63
CA TYR A 156 -15.85 -13.94 -13.57
C TYR A 156 -16.81 -12.85 -13.06
N GLU A 157 -16.77 -11.64 -13.63
CA GLU A 157 -17.57 -10.49 -13.20
C GLU A 157 -17.39 -10.21 -11.68
N ILE A 158 -16.15 -10.21 -11.20
CA ILE A 158 -15.79 -9.91 -9.83
C ILE A 158 -15.10 -8.53 -9.81
N PRO A 159 -15.57 -7.56 -9.00
CA PRO A 159 -14.93 -6.26 -8.92
C PRO A 159 -13.55 -6.33 -8.26
N VAL A 160 -12.65 -5.43 -8.67
CA VAL A 160 -11.30 -5.29 -8.12
C VAL A 160 -11.21 -4.03 -7.26
N LEU A 161 -10.71 -4.18 -6.04
CA LEU A 161 -10.32 -3.10 -5.13
C LEU A 161 -8.80 -3.14 -4.99
N GLU A 162 -8.08 -2.23 -5.64
CA GLU A 162 -6.62 -2.18 -5.59
C GLU A 162 -6.12 -1.58 -4.26
N ASP A 163 -5.27 -2.28 -3.54
CA ASP A 163 -4.52 -1.70 -2.43
C ASP A 163 -3.20 -1.11 -2.96
N ALA A 164 -3.24 0.18 -3.28
CA ALA A 164 -2.10 0.98 -3.70
C ALA A 164 -1.52 1.84 -2.57
N ALA A 165 -1.74 1.45 -1.30
CA ALA A 165 -1.28 2.16 -0.11
C ALA A 165 0.25 2.37 -0.05
N GLU A 166 1.00 1.60 -0.82
CA GLU A 166 2.47 1.65 -0.94
C GLU A 166 2.93 2.16 -2.31
N ALA A 167 2.00 2.38 -3.24
CA ALA A 167 2.29 2.58 -4.66
C ALA A 167 1.87 3.95 -5.21
N LEU A 168 1.78 4.99 -4.34
CA LEU A 168 1.50 6.35 -4.82
C LEU A 168 2.59 6.79 -5.82
N GLY A 169 2.18 7.03 -7.07
CA GLY A 169 3.06 7.38 -8.17
C GLY A 169 3.74 6.21 -8.90
N SER A 170 3.52 4.97 -8.47
CA SER A 170 3.87 3.80 -9.28
C SER A 170 2.94 3.66 -10.47
N GLU A 171 3.47 3.10 -11.56
CA GLU A 171 2.74 2.92 -12.81
C GLU A 171 2.95 1.52 -13.39
N PHE A 172 1.91 0.99 -14.01
CA PHE A 172 2.00 -0.16 -14.88
C PHE A 172 1.53 0.23 -16.28
N LYS A 173 2.39 0.02 -17.30
CA LYS A 173 2.13 0.46 -18.69
C LYS A 173 1.74 1.94 -18.80
N GLY A 174 2.31 2.80 -17.98
CA GLY A 174 2.06 4.25 -17.97
C GLY A 174 0.77 4.69 -17.28
N GLN A 175 0.01 3.78 -16.67
CA GLN A 175 -1.18 4.08 -15.88
C GLN A 175 -0.87 3.94 -14.38
N LYS A 176 -1.34 4.90 -13.56
CA LYS A 176 -1.11 4.93 -12.11
C LYS A 176 -1.77 3.73 -11.41
N CYS A 177 -1.03 3.10 -10.48
CA CYS A 177 -1.60 2.08 -9.58
C CYS A 177 -2.75 2.66 -8.75
N GLY A 178 -3.79 1.86 -8.52
CA GLY A 178 -5.03 2.28 -7.88
C GLY A 178 -6.10 2.79 -8.85
N THR A 179 -5.84 2.79 -10.17
CA THR A 179 -6.80 3.29 -11.19
C THR A 179 -7.30 2.24 -12.17
N PHE A 180 -6.83 1.00 -12.07
CA PHE A 180 -7.23 -0.11 -12.95
C PHE A 180 -8.54 -0.76 -12.53
N GLY A 181 -8.72 -0.94 -11.23
CA GLY A 181 -9.89 -1.59 -10.65
C GLY A 181 -11.12 -0.70 -10.56
N THR A 182 -12.15 -1.25 -9.93
CA THR A 182 -13.37 -0.51 -9.58
C THR A 182 -13.05 0.58 -8.57
N PHE A 183 -12.23 0.26 -7.58
CA PHE A 183 -11.74 1.16 -6.54
C PHE A 183 -10.24 1.02 -6.38
N GLY A 184 -9.60 2.10 -5.89
CA GLY A 184 -8.20 2.08 -5.50
C GLY A 184 -8.00 2.78 -4.15
N VAL A 185 -7.01 2.32 -3.40
CA VAL A 185 -6.73 2.81 -2.06
C VAL A 185 -5.35 3.44 -2.01
N LEU A 186 -5.27 4.64 -1.43
CA LEU A 186 -4.02 5.31 -1.10
C LEU A 186 -3.86 5.44 0.41
N SER A 187 -2.64 5.51 0.89
CA SER A 187 -2.31 5.73 2.30
C SER A 187 -1.32 6.86 2.46
N PHE A 188 -1.58 7.68 3.47
CA PHE A 188 -0.74 8.81 3.86
C PHE A 188 -0.31 8.69 5.33
N ASN A 189 -0.08 7.47 5.79
CA ASN A 189 0.49 7.22 7.12
C ASN A 189 1.92 7.80 7.19
N GLY A 190 2.44 8.03 8.41
CA GLY A 190 3.67 8.76 8.66
C GLY A 190 4.93 8.34 7.89
N ASN A 191 4.98 7.09 7.43
CA ASN A 191 6.12 6.52 6.70
C ASN A 191 5.84 6.23 5.21
N LYS A 192 4.73 6.70 4.65
CA LYS A 192 4.38 6.50 3.24
C LYS A 192 5.08 7.52 2.34
N MET A 193 4.90 7.42 1.04
CA MET A 193 5.53 8.31 0.04
C MET A 193 5.32 9.80 0.36
N ILE A 194 4.13 10.13 0.83
CA ILE A 194 3.77 11.39 1.50
C ILE A 194 3.00 11.09 2.79
N THR A 195 2.95 12.04 3.69
CA THR A 195 2.21 11.91 4.95
C THR A 195 1.15 12.99 5.13
N THR A 196 0.06 12.62 5.82
CA THR A 196 -0.89 13.56 6.44
C THR A 196 -0.90 13.39 7.96
N SER A 197 0.19 12.92 8.57
CA SER A 197 0.28 12.37 9.94
C SER A 197 -0.41 10.99 10.03
N GLY A 198 -1.67 10.93 9.72
CA GLY A 198 -2.47 9.74 9.44
C GLY A 198 -3.53 10.11 8.43
N GLY A 199 -3.76 9.23 7.46
CA GLY A 199 -4.72 9.45 6.39
C GLY A 199 -4.67 8.39 5.30
N GLY A 200 -5.60 8.50 4.40
CA GLY A 200 -5.70 7.69 3.20
C GLY A 200 -6.72 8.30 2.24
N ALA A 201 -6.93 7.67 1.11
CA ALA A 201 -7.96 8.06 0.18
C ALA A 201 -8.53 6.85 -0.55
N LEU A 202 -9.79 6.95 -0.94
CA LEU A 202 -10.44 6.01 -1.86
C LEU A 202 -10.58 6.67 -3.23
N ILE A 203 -9.98 6.06 -4.23
CA ILE A 203 -10.17 6.39 -5.65
C ILE A 203 -11.42 5.66 -6.09
N VAL A 204 -12.36 6.40 -6.68
CA VAL A 204 -13.67 5.90 -7.07
C VAL A 204 -13.96 6.25 -8.54
N PRO A 205 -14.86 5.49 -9.22
CA PRO A 205 -15.07 5.64 -10.66
C PRO A 205 -15.72 6.95 -11.09
N ASP A 206 -16.59 7.52 -10.24
CA ASP A 206 -17.42 8.65 -10.62
C ASP A 206 -17.92 9.47 -9.41
N GLU A 207 -18.52 10.63 -9.72
CA GLU A 207 -19.06 11.56 -8.74
C GLU A 207 -20.23 10.99 -7.91
N SER A 208 -21.02 10.07 -8.46
CA SER A 208 -22.11 9.41 -7.73
C SER A 208 -21.54 8.54 -6.61
N THR A 209 -20.52 7.77 -6.96
CA THR A 209 -19.79 6.89 -6.01
C THR A 209 -19.04 7.71 -4.97
N LYS A 210 -18.45 8.87 -5.37
CA LYS A 210 -17.84 9.82 -4.44
C LYS A 210 -18.84 10.32 -3.40
N LYS A 211 -20.03 10.74 -3.81
CA LYS A 211 -21.10 11.18 -2.90
C LYS A 211 -21.54 10.06 -1.96
N GLN A 212 -21.65 8.84 -2.45
CA GLN A 212 -22.01 7.69 -1.61
C GLN A 212 -20.90 7.35 -0.60
N THR A 213 -19.64 7.40 -1.04
CA THR A 213 -18.48 7.22 -0.13
C THR A 213 -18.51 8.27 0.99
N MET A 214 -18.73 9.54 0.62
CA MET A 214 -18.82 10.64 1.55
C MET A 214 -19.98 10.46 2.55
N PHE A 215 -21.14 10.02 2.07
CA PHE A 215 -22.29 9.70 2.91
C PHE A 215 -21.92 8.69 4.00
N TYR A 216 -21.29 7.56 3.62
CA TYR A 216 -20.83 6.59 4.61
C TYR A 216 -19.71 7.11 5.51
N ALA A 217 -18.78 7.90 4.98
CA ALA A 217 -17.66 8.47 5.74
C ALA A 217 -18.09 9.53 6.76
N THR A 218 -19.31 10.07 6.62
CA THR A 218 -19.91 11.09 7.49
C THR A 218 -21.16 10.58 8.19
N GLN A 219 -21.10 9.36 8.69
CA GLN A 219 -22.08 8.68 9.53
C GLN A 219 -23.41 8.30 8.86
N ALA A 220 -23.50 8.29 7.53
CA ALA A 220 -24.70 7.97 6.74
C ALA A 220 -25.94 8.77 7.23
N ARG A 221 -25.76 10.06 7.44
CA ARG A 221 -26.80 10.96 7.88
C ARG A 221 -27.73 11.32 6.72
N GLU A 222 -29.02 11.06 6.88
CA GLU A 222 -30.06 11.43 5.93
C GLU A 222 -30.36 12.95 5.94
N PRO A 223 -30.84 13.53 4.82
CA PRO A 223 -31.06 14.97 4.69
C PRO A 223 -32.39 15.44 5.34
N PHE A 224 -32.57 15.12 6.61
CA PHE A 224 -33.71 15.59 7.41
C PHE A 224 -33.30 16.71 8.37
N PRO A 225 -34.26 17.56 8.88
CA PRO A 225 -33.94 18.56 9.89
C PRO A 225 -33.44 17.96 11.20
N HIS A 226 -33.89 16.78 11.55
CA HIS A 226 -33.40 15.98 12.67
C HIS A 226 -32.38 14.95 12.21
N TYR A 227 -31.57 14.40 13.12
CA TYR A 227 -30.63 13.32 12.79
C TYR A 227 -31.42 12.03 12.56
N GLN A 228 -31.38 11.54 11.31
CA GLN A 228 -31.95 10.27 10.92
C GLN A 228 -30.89 9.46 10.19
N HIS A 229 -30.85 8.17 10.47
CA HIS A 229 -29.88 7.22 9.87
C HIS A 229 -30.65 5.96 9.44
N GLU A 230 -30.70 5.70 8.15
CA GLU A 230 -31.29 4.48 7.57
C GLU A 230 -30.21 3.41 7.32
N LYS A 231 -28.95 3.80 7.35
CA LYS A 231 -27.80 2.94 7.17
C LYS A 231 -26.77 3.21 8.27
N ILE A 232 -25.96 2.20 8.55
CA ILE A 232 -24.79 2.35 9.42
C ILE A 232 -23.73 3.11 8.64
N GLY A 233 -23.25 4.21 9.20
CA GLY A 233 -22.15 5.00 8.67
C GLY A 233 -20.97 5.07 9.64
N TYR A 234 -19.93 5.79 9.23
CA TYR A 234 -18.64 5.84 9.91
C TYR A 234 -18.17 7.27 10.05
N ASN A 235 -17.27 7.52 10.98
CA ASN A 235 -16.57 8.79 11.12
C ASN A 235 -15.17 8.67 10.50
N TYR A 236 -15.11 8.58 9.16
CA TYR A 236 -13.89 8.31 8.41
C TYR A 236 -13.43 9.47 7.54
N ARG A 237 -14.08 10.62 7.61
CA ARG A 237 -13.66 11.80 6.86
C ARG A 237 -12.31 12.32 7.36
N MET A 238 -11.41 12.72 6.43
CA MET A 238 -10.12 13.31 6.78
C MET A 238 -10.31 14.67 7.48
N SER A 239 -9.49 14.96 8.48
CA SER A 239 -9.40 16.28 9.11
C SER A 239 -8.86 17.32 8.14
N ASN A 240 -9.41 18.54 8.17
CA ASN A 240 -8.92 19.68 7.37
C ASN A 240 -7.46 20.05 7.71
N ILE A 241 -7.03 19.80 8.95
CA ILE A 241 -5.63 19.98 9.38
C ILE A 241 -4.73 18.95 8.70
N CYS A 242 -5.11 17.65 8.75
CA CYS A 242 -4.37 16.59 8.08
C CYS A 242 -4.31 16.79 6.56
N ALA A 243 -5.41 17.24 5.95
CA ALA A 243 -5.44 17.58 4.54
C ALA A 243 -4.51 18.75 4.20
N GLY A 244 -4.39 19.74 5.08
CA GLY A 244 -3.41 20.83 4.94
C GLY A 244 -1.97 20.33 4.93
N ILE A 245 -1.64 19.33 5.75
CA ILE A 245 -0.34 18.63 5.66
C ILE A 245 -0.21 17.98 4.28
N GLY A 246 -1.23 17.21 3.84
CA GLY A 246 -1.24 16.53 2.54
C GLY A 246 -1.00 17.47 1.37
N ARG A 247 -1.64 18.65 1.35
CA ARG A 247 -1.42 19.67 0.33
C ARG A 247 0.04 20.17 0.28
N GLY A 248 0.63 20.42 1.44
CA GLY A 248 2.06 20.73 1.53
C GLY A 248 2.92 19.61 0.94
N GLN A 249 2.61 18.37 1.27
CA GLN A 249 3.32 17.20 0.78
C GLN A 249 3.14 16.96 -0.73
N MET A 250 1.96 17.24 -1.31
CA MET A 250 1.74 17.14 -2.76
C MET A 250 2.71 18.04 -3.55
N THR A 251 3.19 19.14 -2.97
CA THR A 251 4.13 20.04 -3.66
C THR A 251 5.53 19.46 -3.84
N VAL A 252 5.88 18.37 -3.17
CA VAL A 252 7.18 17.68 -3.23
C VAL A 252 7.04 16.19 -3.58
N LEU A 253 5.84 15.73 -3.95
CA LEU A 253 5.59 14.33 -4.23
C LEU A 253 6.49 13.77 -5.34
N ASP A 254 6.62 14.49 -6.46
CA ASP A 254 7.47 14.07 -7.58
C ASP A 254 8.95 14.01 -7.18
N GLU A 255 9.41 14.95 -6.35
CA GLU A 255 10.77 14.93 -5.80
C GLU A 255 11.00 13.73 -4.89
N HIS A 256 10.02 13.39 -4.05
CA HIS A 256 10.10 12.21 -3.19
C HIS A 256 10.15 10.91 -4.02
N ILE A 257 9.30 10.77 -5.03
CA ILE A 257 9.31 9.61 -5.93
C ILE A 257 10.67 9.50 -6.65
N ALA A 258 11.17 10.61 -7.17
CA ALA A 258 12.48 10.64 -7.83
C ALA A 258 13.61 10.26 -6.88
N HIS A 259 13.57 10.73 -5.63
CA HIS A 259 14.55 10.37 -4.60
C HIS A 259 14.54 8.89 -4.26
N HIS A 260 13.37 8.29 -4.03
CA HIS A 260 13.25 6.85 -3.78
C HIS A 260 13.82 6.00 -4.94
N ARG A 261 13.53 6.40 -6.18
CA ARG A 261 14.08 5.76 -7.38
C ARG A 261 15.60 5.93 -7.48
N HIS A 262 16.12 7.11 -7.13
CA HIS A 262 17.57 7.36 -7.08
C HIS A 262 18.27 6.46 -6.05
N VAL A 263 17.76 6.43 -4.82
CA VAL A 263 18.30 5.56 -3.75
C VAL A 263 18.27 4.08 -4.17
N HIS A 264 17.17 3.66 -4.81
CA HIS A 264 17.07 2.29 -5.33
C HIS A 264 18.11 1.99 -6.40
N ALA A 265 18.35 2.91 -7.35
CA ALA A 265 19.36 2.75 -8.38
C ALA A 265 20.79 2.68 -7.81
N LEU A 266 21.07 3.41 -6.73
CA LEU A 266 22.36 3.29 -6.02
C LEU A 266 22.53 1.90 -5.40
N TYR A 267 21.50 1.34 -4.79
CA TYR A 267 21.51 -0.03 -4.27
C TYR A 267 21.68 -1.06 -5.41
N GLU A 268 20.99 -0.86 -6.54
CA GLU A 268 21.07 -1.74 -7.70
C GLU A 268 22.51 -1.85 -8.21
N ASN A 269 23.17 -0.72 -8.45
CA ASN A 269 24.57 -0.64 -8.83
C ASN A 269 25.50 -1.28 -7.79
N ALA A 270 25.22 -1.03 -6.51
CA ALA A 270 26.08 -1.49 -5.41
C ALA A 270 25.96 -3.00 -5.15
N PHE A 271 24.81 -3.62 -5.41
CA PHE A 271 24.60 -5.07 -5.23
C PHE A 271 24.80 -5.87 -6.52
N GLU A 272 25.08 -5.21 -7.66
CA GLU A 272 25.40 -5.90 -8.91
C GLU A 272 26.59 -6.86 -8.72
N GLY A 273 26.41 -8.12 -9.09
CA GLY A 273 27.42 -9.17 -8.98
C GLY A 273 27.74 -9.63 -7.55
N VAL A 274 27.01 -9.19 -6.54
CA VAL A 274 27.15 -9.67 -5.15
C VAL A 274 26.42 -10.99 -4.99
N ASP A 275 27.18 -12.11 -4.94
CA ASP A 275 26.57 -13.43 -4.82
C ASP A 275 25.79 -13.59 -3.52
N GLY A 276 24.57 -14.12 -3.63
CA GLY A 276 23.67 -14.38 -2.51
C GLY A 276 22.88 -13.17 -2.03
N ILE A 277 23.03 -11.97 -2.62
CA ILE A 277 22.17 -10.82 -2.38
C ILE A 277 21.44 -10.47 -3.66
N THR A 278 20.09 -10.37 -3.59
CA THR A 278 19.26 -9.98 -4.73
C THR A 278 18.41 -8.77 -4.33
N LEU A 279 18.55 -7.66 -5.04
CA LEU A 279 17.66 -6.50 -4.89
C LEU A 279 16.41 -6.72 -5.74
N LYS A 280 15.24 -6.35 -5.20
CA LYS A 280 13.98 -6.40 -5.95
C LYS A 280 13.84 -5.17 -6.83
N SER A 281 13.92 -5.35 -8.14
CA SER A 281 13.77 -4.30 -9.16
C SER A 281 12.58 -4.59 -10.09
N ASN A 282 12.24 -3.62 -10.95
CA ASN A 282 11.22 -3.79 -11.98
C ASN A 282 11.52 -5.01 -12.86
N PRO A 283 10.56 -5.91 -13.11
CA PRO A 283 10.80 -7.07 -13.99
C PRO A 283 11.13 -6.70 -15.43
N ASP A 284 10.45 -5.68 -15.96
CA ASP A 284 10.64 -5.16 -17.32
C ASP A 284 10.09 -3.72 -17.46
N GLY A 285 10.15 -3.15 -18.66
CA GLY A 285 9.75 -1.77 -18.95
C GLY A 285 8.24 -1.46 -18.83
N ARG A 286 7.40 -2.45 -18.54
CA ARG A 286 5.96 -2.23 -18.25
C ARG A 286 5.74 -1.69 -16.84
N PHE A 287 6.68 -1.96 -15.93
CA PHE A 287 6.62 -1.64 -14.51
C PHE A 287 7.46 -0.38 -14.23
N ASN A 288 6.91 0.54 -13.45
CA ASN A 288 7.58 1.75 -13.01
C ASN A 288 7.28 1.98 -11.52
N ALA A 289 7.96 1.21 -10.67
CA ALA A 289 7.79 1.26 -9.22
C ALA A 289 8.26 2.61 -8.64
N ASN A 290 7.60 3.04 -7.59
CA ASN A 290 8.05 4.19 -6.79
C ASN A 290 9.16 3.79 -5.80
N TYR A 291 9.35 2.48 -5.56
CA TYR A 291 10.26 1.92 -4.56
C TYR A 291 10.09 2.55 -3.17
N TRP A 292 8.82 2.63 -2.70
CA TRP A 292 8.53 3.11 -1.34
C TRP A 292 9.49 2.51 -0.30
N LEU A 293 9.78 1.22 -0.40
CA LEU A 293 10.90 0.58 0.29
C LEU A 293 11.75 -0.20 -0.73
N SER A 294 13.07 -0.09 -0.61
CA SER A 294 14.00 -1.00 -1.26
C SER A 294 14.06 -2.30 -0.46
N THR A 295 14.02 -3.43 -1.16
CA THR A 295 13.97 -4.76 -0.53
C THR A 295 15.02 -5.67 -1.12
N ILE A 296 15.70 -6.43 -0.26
CA ILE A 296 16.72 -7.41 -0.65
C ILE A 296 16.36 -8.80 -0.15
N LEU A 297 16.80 -9.80 -0.89
CA LEU A 297 16.86 -11.20 -0.44
C LEU A 297 18.30 -11.56 -0.11
N ILE A 298 18.47 -12.30 0.98
CA ILE A 298 19.78 -12.79 1.46
C ILE A 298 19.72 -14.31 1.46
N ASP A 299 20.45 -14.93 0.53
CA ASP A 299 20.57 -16.38 0.44
C ASP A 299 21.55 -16.88 1.53
N PRO A 300 21.08 -17.62 2.54
CA PRO A 300 21.93 -18.02 3.66
C PRO A 300 23.00 -19.04 3.27
N VAL A 301 22.80 -19.80 2.19
CA VAL A 301 23.78 -20.78 1.73
C VAL A 301 24.95 -20.08 1.08
N LYS A 302 24.68 -19.08 0.24
CA LYS A 302 25.71 -18.32 -0.48
C LYS A 302 26.42 -17.31 0.42
N THR A 303 25.67 -16.54 1.19
CA THR A 303 26.23 -15.47 2.03
C THR A 303 26.80 -15.99 3.35
N GLY A 304 26.40 -17.18 3.81
CA GLY A 304 26.77 -17.73 5.12
C GLY A 304 26.20 -16.96 6.30
N THR A 305 25.19 -16.09 6.06
CA THR A 305 24.41 -15.34 7.06
C THR A 305 22.94 -15.34 6.65
N ASN A 306 22.05 -14.84 7.50
CA ASN A 306 20.63 -14.73 7.20
C ASN A 306 20.12 -13.31 7.47
N TYR A 307 18.89 -13.01 6.99
CA TYR A 307 18.32 -11.68 7.08
C TYR A 307 18.23 -11.16 8.54
N ASP A 308 17.97 -12.04 9.53
CA ASP A 308 17.82 -11.59 10.93
C ASP A 308 19.17 -11.27 11.59
N GLU A 309 20.21 -12.03 11.26
CA GLU A 309 21.57 -11.69 11.68
C GLU A 309 22.05 -10.37 11.08
N VAL A 310 21.79 -10.16 9.77
CA VAL A 310 22.09 -8.89 9.10
C VAL A 310 21.30 -7.75 9.74
N ARG A 311 20.00 -7.92 9.94
CA ARG A 311 19.13 -6.94 10.60
C ARG A 311 19.66 -6.52 11.97
N ARG A 312 20.03 -7.48 12.82
CA ARG A 312 20.58 -7.19 14.18
C ARG A 312 21.89 -6.41 14.11
N LYS A 313 22.80 -6.81 13.23
CA LYS A 313 24.08 -6.10 13.06
C LYS A 313 23.89 -4.69 12.51
N LEU A 314 22.91 -4.46 11.64
CA LEU A 314 22.58 -3.14 11.13
C LEU A 314 21.97 -2.25 12.23
N ASP A 315 21.08 -2.80 13.08
CA ASP A 315 20.49 -2.06 14.19
C ASP A 315 21.56 -1.63 15.23
N GLU A 316 22.54 -2.48 15.54
CA GLU A 316 23.70 -2.16 16.38
C GLU A 316 24.52 -0.98 15.82
N ARG A 317 24.46 -0.75 14.50
CA ARG A 317 25.14 0.34 13.80
C ARG A 317 24.24 1.54 13.52
N GLY A 318 23.07 1.58 14.13
CA GLY A 318 22.11 2.66 13.99
C GLY A 318 21.36 2.68 12.65
N ILE A 319 21.31 1.56 11.91
CA ILE A 319 20.60 1.42 10.65
C ILE A 319 19.29 0.65 10.87
N GLU A 320 18.15 1.31 10.68
CA GLU A 320 16.85 0.66 10.82
C GLU A 320 16.53 -0.18 9.59
N THR A 321 16.18 -1.43 9.82
CA THR A 321 15.69 -2.36 8.79
C THR A 321 14.51 -3.15 9.33
N ARG A 322 13.69 -3.74 8.45
CA ARG A 322 12.57 -4.60 8.82
C ARG A 322 12.57 -5.89 8.00
N PRO A 323 12.21 -7.03 8.59
CA PRO A 323 11.87 -8.21 7.78
C PRO A 323 10.78 -7.85 6.77
N LEU A 324 10.72 -8.57 5.66
CA LEU A 324 9.56 -8.47 4.77
C LEU A 324 8.28 -8.87 5.51
N TRP A 325 7.11 -8.52 4.96
CA TRP A 325 5.84 -8.85 5.60
C TRP A 325 5.70 -10.36 5.80
N LYS A 326 5.26 -10.76 6.98
CA LYS A 326 4.84 -12.15 7.19
C LYS A 326 3.54 -12.39 6.44
N PRO A 327 3.45 -13.38 5.53
CA PRO A 327 2.25 -13.66 4.75
C PRO A 327 1.01 -13.83 5.64
N MET A 328 -0.15 -13.35 5.17
CA MET A 328 -1.40 -13.34 5.95
C MET A 328 -1.88 -14.76 6.29
N HIS A 329 -1.71 -15.73 5.40
CA HIS A 329 -2.06 -17.13 5.70
C HIS A 329 -1.21 -17.75 6.81
N LEU A 330 -0.05 -17.16 7.15
CA LEU A 330 0.80 -17.56 8.29
C LEU A 330 0.51 -16.76 9.56
N GLN A 331 -0.38 -15.77 9.52
CA GLN A 331 -0.77 -15.01 10.70
C GLN A 331 -1.72 -15.82 11.59
N PRO A 332 -1.52 -15.88 12.92
CA PRO A 332 -2.38 -16.67 13.80
C PRO A 332 -3.86 -16.34 13.68
N VAL A 333 -4.20 -15.07 13.48
CA VAL A 333 -5.58 -14.59 13.34
C VAL A 333 -6.29 -15.13 12.09
N TYR A 334 -5.53 -15.58 11.08
CA TYR A 334 -6.05 -16.07 9.80
C TYR A 334 -5.71 -17.53 9.51
N ALA A 335 -5.18 -18.28 10.49
CA ALA A 335 -4.68 -19.64 10.32
C ALA A 335 -5.75 -20.65 9.81
N THR A 336 -7.03 -20.32 9.96
CA THR A 336 -8.15 -21.18 9.49
C THR A 336 -8.80 -20.69 8.20
N ASN A 337 -8.27 -19.61 7.61
CA ASN A 337 -8.80 -19.07 6.38
C ASN A 337 -8.38 -19.90 5.16
N PRO A 338 -9.23 -19.99 4.11
CA PRO A 338 -8.81 -20.61 2.86
C PRO A 338 -7.60 -19.91 2.28
N CYS A 339 -6.63 -20.67 1.80
CA CYS A 339 -5.45 -20.14 1.11
C CYS A 339 -5.06 -21.04 -0.07
N TYR A 340 -4.47 -20.42 -1.09
CA TYR A 340 -3.93 -21.04 -2.29
C TYR A 340 -2.48 -20.62 -2.40
N VAL A 341 -1.57 -21.53 -2.09
CA VAL A 341 -0.15 -21.21 -1.86
C VAL A 341 0.75 -22.06 -2.74
N ASN A 342 1.83 -21.44 -3.24
CA ASN A 342 2.93 -22.06 -3.97
C ASN A 342 4.26 -21.99 -3.19
N GLY A 343 4.27 -21.34 -2.01
CA GLY A 343 5.43 -21.23 -1.13
C GLY A 343 6.33 -20.01 -1.42
N VAL A 344 5.99 -19.20 -2.41
CA VAL A 344 6.82 -18.04 -2.80
C VAL A 344 6.88 -17.01 -1.69
N SER A 345 5.74 -16.55 -1.17
CA SER A 345 5.73 -15.50 -0.14
C SER A 345 6.38 -15.95 1.17
N GLU A 346 6.24 -17.24 1.55
CA GLU A 346 6.92 -17.78 2.73
C GLU A 346 8.44 -17.78 2.55
N ARG A 347 8.93 -18.21 1.38
CA ARG A 347 10.35 -18.16 1.04
C ARG A 347 10.88 -16.74 1.06
N LEU A 348 10.17 -15.79 0.45
CA LEU A 348 10.53 -14.37 0.44
C LEU A 348 10.62 -13.80 1.86
N PHE A 349 9.63 -14.09 2.71
CA PHE A 349 9.63 -13.67 4.11
C PHE A 349 10.83 -14.21 4.88
N ASN A 350 11.21 -15.48 4.64
CA ASN A 350 12.31 -16.14 5.33
C ASN A 350 13.71 -15.70 4.82
N MET A 351 13.78 -14.92 3.75
CA MET A 351 15.06 -14.46 3.16
C MET A 351 15.16 -12.93 3.07
N GLY A 352 14.06 -12.22 3.27
CA GLY A 352 13.97 -10.85 2.83
C GLY A 352 14.09 -9.79 3.92
N LEU A 353 14.62 -8.63 3.52
CA LEU A 353 14.84 -7.48 4.38
C LEU A 353 14.49 -6.19 3.64
N CYS A 354 13.70 -5.31 4.25
CA CYS A 354 13.53 -3.92 3.84
C CYS A 354 14.72 -3.09 4.34
N ILE A 355 15.30 -2.30 3.47
CA ILE A 355 16.45 -1.42 3.75
C ILE A 355 16.06 0.05 3.54
N PRO A 356 16.77 1.01 4.17
CA PRO A 356 16.42 2.43 4.13
C PRO A 356 16.25 2.98 2.71
N ALA A 357 15.15 3.73 2.48
CA ALA A 357 14.81 4.28 1.16
C ALA A 357 14.15 5.67 1.24
N GLY A 358 13.85 6.17 2.43
CA GLY A 358 13.12 7.43 2.62
C GLY A 358 13.90 8.70 2.20
N PRO A 359 13.23 9.86 2.13
CA PRO A 359 13.83 11.12 1.63
C PRO A 359 15.01 11.64 2.45
N TRP A 360 15.26 11.10 3.64
CA TRP A 360 16.41 11.46 4.48
C TRP A 360 17.67 10.63 4.22
N VAL A 361 17.57 9.60 3.37
CA VAL A 361 18.69 8.71 3.04
C VAL A 361 19.58 9.40 2.00
N THR A 362 20.84 9.67 2.35
CA THR A 362 21.81 10.29 1.43
C THR A 362 22.57 9.23 0.63
N ASP A 363 23.28 9.62 -0.41
CA ASP A 363 24.14 8.74 -1.20
C ASP A 363 25.24 8.10 -0.31
N GLU A 364 25.79 8.86 0.63
CA GLU A 364 26.78 8.36 1.61
C GLU A 364 26.16 7.34 2.58
N ASP A 365 24.89 7.57 2.98
CA ASP A 365 24.17 6.60 3.81
C ASP A 365 23.99 5.28 3.05
N VAL A 366 23.69 5.31 1.74
CA VAL A 366 23.59 4.10 0.90
C VAL A 366 24.90 3.36 0.84
N VAL A 367 26.02 4.05 0.59
CA VAL A 367 27.36 3.45 0.59
C VAL A 367 27.64 2.76 1.92
N TYR A 368 27.40 3.47 3.03
CA TYR A 368 27.59 2.93 4.37
C TYR A 368 26.72 1.68 4.63
N ILE A 369 25.43 1.74 4.31
CA ILE A 369 24.49 0.60 4.46
C ILE A 369 24.99 -0.62 3.70
N VAL A 370 25.37 -0.44 2.43
CA VAL A 370 25.86 -1.52 1.56
C VAL A 370 27.13 -2.15 2.10
N GLU A 371 28.09 -1.34 2.56
CA GLU A 371 29.31 -1.83 3.20
C GLU A 371 29.02 -2.69 4.44
N GLN A 372 28.06 -2.24 5.29
CA GLN A 372 27.67 -2.98 6.47
C GLN A 372 26.99 -4.31 6.11
N ILE A 373 26.12 -4.34 5.09
CA ILE A 373 25.47 -5.57 4.61
C ILE A 373 26.52 -6.54 4.05
N LYS A 374 27.39 -6.08 3.14
CA LYS A 374 28.48 -6.90 2.57
C LYS A 374 29.43 -7.42 3.64
N GLY A 375 29.71 -6.61 4.66
CA GLY A 375 30.55 -7.00 5.81
C GLY A 375 29.93 -8.09 6.70
N CYS A 376 28.65 -8.41 6.53
CA CYS A 376 27.97 -9.52 7.21
C CYS A 376 28.14 -10.85 6.44
N CYS A 377 28.39 -10.81 5.14
CA CYS A 377 28.55 -11.99 4.29
C CYS A 377 29.94 -12.62 4.49
N LYS A 378 30.03 -13.95 4.34
CA LYS A 378 31.31 -14.65 4.28
C LYS A 378 32.11 -14.15 3.08
N LYS A 379 33.42 -13.99 3.30
CA LYS A 379 34.39 -13.71 2.22
C LYS A 379 34.64 -14.97 1.39
#